data_3942febf93ebe873cc690e5b50fc2e81
#
_entry.id   3942febf93ebe873cc690e5b50fc2e81
#
_cell.length_a   1.000
_cell.length_b   1.000
_cell.length_c   1.000
_cell.angle_alpha   90.00
_cell.angle_beta   90.00
_cell.angle_gamma   90.00
#
_symmetry.space_group_name_H-M   'P 1'
#
loop_
_entity.id
_entity.type
_entity.pdbx_description
1 polymer ?
#
loop_
_entity_poly.entity_id
_entity_poly.type
_entity_poly.pdbx_seq_one_letter_code
_entity_poly.pdbx_strand_id
1 'polypeptide(L)'
;MRRILFGLCFLSFLNIASGQEIPLPEKMPQTHPRVLTTPAGKQETWKLIKKEEWAKDVFNKLKERTEVYTNLTDAQPAWLLSRLAMYWKSHATEVYVKGETFDHAGGERAPYPTVRYTGTRGTAATHGRPKLADVVPYDDEDGNVTFCNNALPDRPMESVHPSKTGRNIESLNCEILGIARDAAFLYWMTDEEKFAKLAAGVFDTYMTGIYYRNVPIDLNHGHQQTLVGLTSFEVIHEDALHIAVPLYDFLYNYLKANYPDKMEIYAGAFKKWADNIIANGVPHNNWNLLQARFIMNVGLVLEDNKEYADGKGREYYIDYVMNRSSIRQWSLTQLADYGFDINTGIWAECPGYSSVVINDYANFVNQFDTNLQYDLVKAMPVLSKAVATTPQYLFPNRMICGFGDTHPGYLSTNFFIRMIQNAQANGKKE
;
A
#
# COMPACT_ATOMS: atom_id res chain seq x y z
N MET A 1 17.03 -62.29 23.20
CA MET A 1 15.87 -61.91 22.43
C MET A 1 15.72 -60.37 22.51
N ARG A 2 16.19 -59.63 21.50
CA ARG A 2 16.06 -58.17 21.41
C ARG A 2 14.79 -57.85 20.60
N ARG A 3 13.84 -57.19 21.20
CA ARG A 3 12.66 -56.66 20.50
C ARG A 3 12.98 -55.26 19.95
N ILE A 4 12.98 -55.15 18.63
CA ILE A 4 13.13 -53.89 17.90
C ILE A 4 11.69 -53.30 17.79
N LEU A 5 11.46 -52.15 18.43
CA LEU A 5 10.24 -51.36 18.23
C LEU A 5 10.44 -50.46 16.99
N PHE A 6 9.67 -50.75 15.93
CA PHE A 6 9.52 -49.82 14.81
C PHE A 6 8.54 -48.73 15.20
N GLY A 7 9.02 -47.51 15.36
CA GLY A 7 8.19 -46.33 15.48
C GLY A 7 7.72 -45.88 14.09
N LEU A 8 6.45 -46.08 13.78
CA LEU A 8 5.83 -45.44 12.63
C LEU A 8 5.62 -43.92 12.93
N CYS A 9 6.45 -43.07 12.30
CA CYS A 9 6.14 -41.67 12.18
C CYS A 9 4.95 -41.50 11.20
N PHE A 10 3.79 -41.22 11.73
CA PHE A 10 2.68 -40.69 10.95
C PHE A 10 3.03 -39.25 10.52
N LEU A 11 3.55 -39.11 9.33
CA LEU A 11 3.51 -37.82 8.60
C LEU A 11 2.07 -37.60 8.20
N SER A 12 1.32 -36.87 9.02
CA SER A 12 0.07 -36.28 8.62
C SER A 12 0.38 -35.19 7.59
N PHE A 13 0.29 -35.54 6.32
CA PHE A 13 0.11 -34.55 5.27
C PHE A 13 -1.23 -33.87 5.54
N LEU A 14 -1.19 -32.66 6.06
CA LEU A 14 -2.29 -31.73 5.97
C LEU A 14 -2.53 -31.54 4.47
N ASN A 15 -3.49 -32.24 3.90
CA ASN A 15 -4.12 -31.86 2.67
C ASN A 15 -4.84 -30.52 2.96
N ILE A 16 -4.12 -29.41 2.77
CA ILE A 16 -4.76 -28.12 2.58
C ILE A 16 -5.56 -28.32 1.30
N ALA A 17 -6.87 -28.37 1.43
CA ALA A 17 -7.76 -28.36 0.27
C ALA A 17 -7.37 -27.13 -0.54
N SER A 18 -6.66 -27.32 -1.63
CA SER A 18 -6.37 -26.22 -2.55
C SER A 18 -7.70 -25.82 -3.15
N GLY A 19 -8.19 -24.63 -2.83
CA GLY A 19 -9.28 -24.01 -3.54
C GLY A 19 -9.02 -24.13 -5.05
N GLN A 20 -10.07 -24.12 -5.86
CA GLN A 20 -9.91 -24.19 -7.30
C GLN A 20 -8.98 -23.07 -7.78
N GLU A 21 -7.87 -23.44 -8.44
CA GLU A 21 -6.94 -22.46 -9.00
C GLU A 21 -7.66 -21.60 -10.04
N ILE A 22 -7.53 -20.28 -9.90
CA ILE A 22 -8.13 -19.31 -10.79
C ILE A 22 -7.10 -18.95 -11.86
N PRO A 23 -7.39 -19.18 -13.15
CA PRO A 23 -6.44 -18.84 -14.22
C PRO A 23 -6.17 -17.34 -14.24
N LEU A 24 -4.92 -16.97 -14.41
CA LEU A 24 -4.54 -15.57 -14.57
C LEU A 24 -5.08 -15.00 -15.89
N PRO A 25 -5.30 -13.68 -15.96
CA PRO A 25 -5.67 -13.01 -17.20
C PRO A 25 -4.67 -13.29 -18.32
N GLU A 26 -5.15 -13.73 -19.49
CA GLU A 26 -4.29 -14.01 -20.65
C GLU A 26 -3.61 -12.73 -21.19
N LYS A 27 -4.25 -11.59 -21.02
CA LYS A 27 -3.77 -10.29 -21.50
C LYS A 27 -3.88 -9.28 -20.39
N MET A 28 -2.74 -8.71 -20.03
CA MET A 28 -2.66 -7.63 -19.07
C MET A 28 -2.19 -6.35 -19.76
N PRO A 29 -2.68 -5.15 -19.36
CA PRO A 29 -2.23 -3.89 -19.93
C PRO A 29 -0.72 -3.73 -19.79
N GLN A 30 -0.04 -3.38 -20.90
CA GLN A 30 1.42 -3.24 -20.94
C GLN A 30 1.89 -1.81 -20.73
N THR A 31 1.03 -0.84 -21.03
CA THR A 31 1.38 0.58 -21.01
C THR A 31 0.95 1.27 -19.73
N HIS A 32 1.80 2.14 -19.21
CA HIS A 32 1.49 3.01 -18.08
C HIS A 32 0.82 4.34 -18.52
N PRO A 33 -0.06 4.92 -17.70
CA PRO A 33 -0.57 4.39 -16.43
C PRO A 33 -1.53 3.21 -16.63
N ARG A 34 -1.59 2.31 -15.64
CA ARG A 34 -2.43 1.12 -15.68
C ARG A 34 -3.03 0.70 -14.33
N VAL A 35 -2.79 1.49 -13.28
CA VAL A 35 -3.31 1.20 -11.92
C VAL A 35 -4.63 1.90 -11.65
N LEU A 36 -4.68 3.22 -11.78
CA LEU A 36 -5.89 4.02 -11.55
C LEU A 36 -6.63 4.37 -12.83
N THR A 37 -5.93 4.36 -13.95
CA THR A 37 -6.44 4.73 -15.27
C THR A 37 -5.58 4.11 -16.35
N THR A 38 -5.93 4.35 -17.61
CA THR A 38 -5.15 3.94 -18.79
C THR A 38 -4.67 5.16 -19.56
N PRO A 39 -3.74 5.03 -20.53
CA PRO A 39 -3.35 6.15 -21.38
C PRO A 39 -4.52 6.85 -22.09
N ALA A 40 -5.56 6.11 -22.45
CA ALA A 40 -6.78 6.66 -23.05
C ALA A 40 -7.57 7.53 -22.07
N GLY A 41 -7.51 7.22 -20.77
CA GLY A 41 -8.21 7.95 -19.71
C GLY A 41 -7.80 9.43 -19.60
N LYS A 42 -6.60 9.81 -20.09
CA LYS A 42 -6.16 11.22 -20.14
C LYS A 42 -7.16 12.09 -20.93
N GLN A 43 -7.58 11.61 -22.09
CA GLN A 43 -8.52 12.35 -22.93
C GLN A 43 -9.92 12.41 -22.32
N GLU A 44 -10.37 11.33 -21.71
CA GLU A 44 -11.66 11.26 -21.02
C GLU A 44 -11.70 12.20 -19.82
N THR A 45 -10.64 12.21 -19.02
CA THR A 45 -10.48 13.13 -17.90
C THR A 45 -10.51 14.58 -18.37
N TRP A 46 -9.83 14.93 -19.47
CA TRP A 46 -9.90 16.27 -20.04
C TRP A 46 -11.30 16.64 -20.54
N LYS A 47 -12.04 15.70 -21.15
CA LYS A 47 -13.43 15.93 -21.55
C LYS A 47 -14.31 16.25 -20.34
N LEU A 48 -14.11 15.50 -19.24
CA LEU A 48 -14.84 15.71 -17.98
C LEU A 48 -14.52 17.08 -17.38
N ILE A 49 -13.24 17.44 -17.28
CA ILE A 49 -12.79 18.75 -16.75
C ILE A 49 -13.35 19.91 -17.57
N LYS A 50 -13.47 19.76 -18.90
CA LYS A 50 -14.03 20.79 -19.77
C LYS A 50 -15.55 20.91 -19.68
N LYS A 51 -16.25 19.80 -19.37
CA LYS A 51 -17.69 19.73 -19.36
C LYS A 51 -18.30 20.05 -17.99
N GLU A 52 -17.69 19.58 -16.91
CA GLU A 52 -18.24 19.59 -15.56
C GLU A 52 -17.50 20.60 -14.68
N GLU A 53 -18.20 21.58 -14.12
CA GLU A 53 -17.60 22.64 -13.30
C GLU A 53 -16.92 22.09 -12.02
N TRP A 54 -17.52 21.07 -11.39
CA TRP A 54 -16.91 20.43 -10.23
C TRP A 54 -15.56 19.77 -10.55
N ALA A 55 -15.43 19.14 -11.72
CA ALA A 55 -14.20 18.50 -12.15
C ALA A 55 -13.11 19.53 -12.44
N LYS A 56 -13.47 20.64 -13.06
CA LYS A 56 -12.59 21.79 -13.30
C LYS A 56 -12.12 22.41 -11.99
N ASP A 57 -13.03 22.62 -11.04
CA ASP A 57 -12.68 23.18 -9.72
C ASP A 57 -11.71 22.26 -8.96
N VAL A 58 -11.96 20.94 -8.94
CA VAL A 58 -11.06 19.94 -8.33
C VAL A 58 -9.68 19.97 -8.98
N PHE A 59 -9.62 19.98 -10.32
CA PHE A 59 -8.35 20.02 -11.05
C PHE A 59 -7.55 21.29 -10.77
N ASN A 60 -8.21 22.45 -10.79
CA ASN A 60 -7.56 23.74 -10.52
C ASN A 60 -7.02 23.81 -9.09
N LYS A 61 -7.80 23.40 -8.09
CA LYS A 61 -7.36 23.35 -6.69
C LYS A 61 -6.19 22.40 -6.51
N LEU A 62 -6.20 21.26 -7.20
CA LEU A 62 -5.07 20.32 -7.18
C LEU A 62 -3.81 20.98 -7.75
N LYS A 63 -3.94 21.65 -8.90
CA LYS A 63 -2.83 22.34 -9.56
C LYS A 63 -2.28 23.47 -8.68
N GLU A 64 -3.13 24.34 -8.16
CA GLU A 64 -2.74 25.47 -7.29
C GLU A 64 -1.97 25.01 -6.06
N ARG A 65 -2.48 24.02 -5.34
CA ARG A 65 -1.80 23.51 -4.13
C ARG A 65 -0.46 22.84 -4.44
N THR A 66 -0.32 22.20 -5.61
CA THR A 66 0.92 21.52 -6.01
C THR A 66 1.96 22.52 -6.51
N GLU A 67 1.54 23.60 -7.18
CA GLU A 67 2.42 24.67 -7.66
C GLU A 67 3.16 25.40 -6.55
N VAL A 68 2.61 25.45 -5.34
CA VAL A 68 3.35 25.97 -4.17
C VAL A 68 4.66 25.20 -3.98
N TYR A 69 4.62 23.88 -4.12
CA TYR A 69 5.79 23.03 -3.91
C TYR A 69 6.73 23.00 -5.11
N THR A 70 6.24 23.12 -6.35
CA THR A 70 7.15 23.30 -7.50
C THR A 70 7.93 24.59 -7.39
N ASN A 71 7.29 25.69 -7.00
CA ASN A 71 7.94 26.99 -6.82
C ASN A 71 8.97 26.96 -5.66
N LEU A 72 8.65 26.26 -4.57
CA LEU A 72 9.58 26.05 -3.46
C LEU A 72 10.80 25.22 -3.87
N THR A 73 10.59 24.18 -4.66
CA THR A 73 11.67 23.30 -5.17
C THR A 73 12.56 24.02 -6.17
N ASP A 74 12.00 24.87 -7.02
CA ASP A 74 12.79 25.70 -7.95
C ASP A 74 13.69 26.69 -7.20
N ALA A 75 13.18 27.30 -6.13
CA ALA A 75 13.93 28.25 -5.31
C ALA A 75 14.94 27.54 -4.37
N GLN A 76 14.58 26.37 -3.84
CA GLN A 76 15.32 25.58 -2.86
C GLN A 76 15.16 24.08 -3.18
N PRO A 77 15.98 23.49 -4.03
CA PRO A 77 15.82 22.10 -4.49
C PRO A 77 15.72 21.05 -3.37
N ALA A 78 16.42 21.29 -2.26
CA ALA A 78 16.39 20.39 -1.11
C ALA A 78 15.22 20.64 -0.13
N TRP A 79 14.36 21.65 -0.37
CA TRP A 79 13.36 22.05 0.63
C TRP A 79 12.41 20.90 1.02
N LEU A 80 11.85 20.21 0.05
CA LEU A 80 10.93 19.10 0.30
C LEU A 80 11.69 17.82 0.69
N LEU A 81 12.80 17.54 0.01
CA LEU A 81 13.61 16.34 0.22
C LEU A 81 14.24 16.31 1.62
N SER A 82 14.70 17.44 2.13
CA SER A 82 15.31 17.53 3.48
C SER A 82 14.29 17.25 4.61
N ARG A 83 13.00 17.24 4.32
CA ARG A 83 11.91 16.91 5.25
C ARG A 83 11.41 15.48 5.12
N LEU A 84 11.95 14.76 4.15
CA LEU A 84 11.68 13.34 3.95
C LEU A 84 12.65 12.51 4.79
N ALA A 85 12.16 11.55 5.57
CA ALA A 85 13.01 10.73 6.44
C ALA A 85 13.93 9.74 5.70
N MET A 86 14.07 9.90 4.40
CA MET A 86 14.99 9.17 3.53
C MET A 86 16.09 10.08 2.94
N TYR A 87 16.14 11.35 3.32
CA TYR A 87 17.09 12.30 2.80
C TYR A 87 18.31 12.44 3.70
N TRP A 88 19.50 12.49 3.12
CA TRP A 88 20.76 12.70 3.80
C TRP A 88 21.49 13.92 3.22
N LYS A 89 22.26 14.63 4.07
CA LYS A 89 22.99 15.83 3.69
C LYS A 89 23.98 15.60 2.54
N SER A 90 24.60 14.45 2.49
CA SER A 90 25.57 14.11 1.44
C SER A 90 24.94 13.91 0.07
N HIS A 91 23.63 13.76 0.00
CA HIS A 91 22.91 13.41 -1.24
C HIS A 91 23.43 12.16 -1.94
N ALA A 92 24.22 11.38 -1.27
CA ALA A 92 24.70 10.17 -1.88
C ALA A 92 23.54 9.19 -1.96
N THR A 93 23.45 8.49 -3.05
CA THR A 93 22.28 7.69 -3.42
C THR A 93 22.39 6.23 -3.00
N GLU A 94 23.59 5.80 -2.66
CA GLU A 94 23.88 4.42 -2.31
C GLU A 94 23.88 4.25 -0.80
N VAL A 95 22.71 4.17 -0.21
CA VAL A 95 22.52 3.86 1.20
C VAL A 95 22.17 2.39 1.37
N TYR A 96 22.68 1.79 2.44
CA TYR A 96 22.36 0.42 2.79
C TYR A 96 22.25 0.25 4.30
N VAL A 97 21.61 -0.80 4.72
CA VAL A 97 21.52 -1.15 6.13
C VAL A 97 22.64 -2.11 6.48
N LYS A 98 23.35 -1.78 7.54
CA LYS A 98 24.29 -2.67 8.16
C LYS A 98 23.91 -2.82 9.63
N GLY A 99 23.31 -3.94 9.97
CA GLY A 99 22.72 -4.14 11.28
C GLY A 99 21.46 -3.30 11.46
N GLU A 100 21.42 -2.47 12.50
CA GLU A 100 20.26 -1.65 12.87
C GLU A 100 20.29 -0.21 12.31
N THR A 101 21.32 0.14 11.56
CA THR A 101 21.51 1.50 11.04
C THR A 101 21.70 1.47 9.53
N PHE A 102 21.36 2.58 8.88
CA PHE A 102 21.78 2.81 7.52
C PHE A 102 23.22 3.27 7.50
N ASP A 103 24.03 2.60 6.70
CA ASP A 103 25.33 3.09 6.32
C ASP A 103 25.26 3.53 4.86
N HIS A 104 25.80 4.69 4.62
CA HIS A 104 26.01 5.20 3.28
C HIS A 104 27.37 4.70 2.76
N ALA A 105 27.55 4.68 1.44
CA ALA A 105 28.83 4.29 0.81
C ALA A 105 30.04 5.10 1.34
N GLY A 106 29.82 6.33 1.81
CA GLY A 106 30.81 7.17 2.49
C GLY A 106 30.95 6.93 3.98
N GLY A 107 30.24 5.98 4.56
CA GLY A 107 30.24 5.71 6.02
C GLY A 107 29.26 6.57 6.80
N GLU A 108 28.41 7.36 6.15
CA GLU A 108 27.38 8.16 6.80
C GLU A 108 26.24 7.28 7.34
N ARG A 109 25.59 7.74 8.38
CA ARG A 109 24.52 7.04 9.08
C ARG A 109 23.18 7.70 8.81
N ALA A 110 22.20 6.90 8.46
CA ALA A 110 20.82 7.34 8.40
C ALA A 110 20.21 7.46 9.81
N PRO A 111 19.12 8.23 9.97
CA PRO A 111 18.33 8.23 11.19
C PRO A 111 17.84 6.82 11.56
N TYR A 112 17.36 6.66 12.77
CA TYR A 112 16.95 5.36 13.32
C TYR A 112 16.05 4.59 12.35
N PRO A 113 16.39 3.34 12.03
CA PRO A 113 15.65 2.56 11.04
C PRO A 113 14.32 2.06 11.56
N THR A 114 14.16 1.92 12.87
CA THR A 114 12.96 1.32 13.47
C THR A 114 12.49 2.13 14.66
N VAL A 115 11.21 2.47 14.66
CA VAL A 115 10.49 3.03 15.80
C VAL A 115 9.60 1.95 16.37
N ARG A 116 9.75 1.65 17.68
CA ARG A 116 8.92 0.67 18.37
C ARG A 116 8.04 1.36 19.38
N TYR A 117 6.78 1.01 19.38
CA TYR A 117 5.85 1.50 20.38
C TYR A 117 6.04 0.75 21.69
N THR A 118 6.02 1.49 22.79
CA THR A 118 5.96 0.92 24.13
C THR A 118 4.52 1.04 24.60
N GLY A 119 3.77 -0.06 24.62
CA GLY A 119 2.40 -0.08 25.09
C GLY A 119 1.37 -0.56 24.07
N THR A 120 0.12 -0.29 24.33
CA THR A 120 -0.98 -0.69 23.46
C THR A 120 -1.06 0.20 22.21
N ARG A 121 -1.54 -0.39 21.12
CA ARG A 121 -1.69 0.20 19.79
C ARG A 121 -2.24 1.62 19.86
N GLY A 122 -1.51 2.58 19.27
CA GLY A 122 -1.94 3.97 19.14
C GLY A 122 -1.71 4.90 20.32
N THR A 123 -1.21 4.42 21.46
CA THR A 123 -1.08 5.22 22.70
C THR A 123 0.31 5.77 22.98
N ALA A 124 1.31 5.38 22.22
CA ALA A 124 2.71 5.65 22.57
C ALA A 124 3.28 6.99 22.06
N ALA A 125 2.54 7.72 21.22
CA ALA A 125 3.03 8.98 20.66
C ALA A 125 2.79 10.14 21.62
N THR A 126 3.84 10.57 22.32
CA THR A 126 3.79 11.80 23.11
C THR A 126 4.04 13.05 22.27
N HIS A 127 4.64 12.87 21.07
CA HIS A 127 4.98 13.95 20.17
C HIS A 127 4.29 13.79 18.82
N GLY A 128 3.52 14.81 18.45
CA GLY A 128 2.78 14.88 17.20
C GLY A 128 3.58 15.61 16.11
N ARG A 129 3.24 15.33 14.86
CA ARG A 129 3.88 15.99 13.73
C ARG A 129 3.58 17.49 13.68
N PRO A 130 4.55 18.32 13.31
CA PRO A 130 4.31 19.73 12.95
C PRO A 130 3.60 19.82 11.59
N LYS A 131 3.20 21.02 11.19
CA LYS A 131 2.85 21.29 9.80
C LYS A 131 4.10 21.12 8.93
N LEU A 132 3.92 20.69 7.67
CA LEU A 132 5.06 20.44 6.78
C LEU A 132 6.00 21.67 6.63
N ALA A 133 5.44 22.88 6.64
CA ALA A 133 6.23 24.11 6.58
C ALA A 133 7.15 24.30 7.80
N ASP A 134 6.71 23.82 8.96
CA ASP A 134 7.41 23.97 10.24
C ASP A 134 8.34 22.78 10.56
N VAL A 135 8.38 21.76 9.68
CA VAL A 135 9.30 20.62 9.86
C VAL A 135 10.74 21.09 9.79
N VAL A 136 11.48 20.81 10.83
CA VAL A 136 12.94 21.00 10.83
C VAL A 136 13.55 19.89 9.97
N PRO A 137 14.41 20.22 8.99
CA PRO A 137 15.12 19.21 8.22
C PRO A 137 15.84 18.20 9.10
N TYR A 138 15.84 16.94 8.70
CA TYR A 138 16.54 15.90 9.45
C TYR A 138 18.03 16.17 9.52
N ASP A 139 18.60 15.93 10.70
CA ASP A 139 20.02 15.95 10.97
C ASP A 139 20.50 14.52 11.25
N ASP A 140 21.52 14.09 10.52
CA ASP A 140 22.02 12.72 10.62
C ASP A 140 22.96 12.52 11.81
N GLU A 141 23.38 13.61 12.48
CA GLU A 141 24.42 13.55 13.51
C GLU A 141 23.92 12.93 14.82
N ASP A 142 22.75 13.37 15.31
CA ASP A 142 22.22 12.90 16.60
C ASP A 142 21.05 11.91 16.48
N GLY A 143 20.49 11.77 15.30
CA GLY A 143 19.38 10.88 15.02
C GLY A 143 18.04 11.26 15.67
N ASN A 144 17.96 12.45 16.29
CA ASN A 144 16.73 12.97 16.84
C ASN A 144 15.86 13.66 15.79
N VAL A 145 14.59 13.82 16.11
CA VAL A 145 13.61 14.53 15.29
C VAL A 145 12.95 15.62 16.11
N THR A 146 12.60 16.74 15.48
CA THR A 146 11.94 17.86 16.15
C THR A 146 10.46 17.82 15.90
N PHE A 147 9.68 17.51 16.96
CA PHE A 147 8.23 17.28 16.91
C PHE A 147 7.50 18.04 18.01
N CYS A 148 6.18 18.21 17.86
CA CYS A 148 5.36 18.95 18.83
C CYS A 148 5.05 18.08 20.05
N ASN A 149 5.34 18.59 21.25
CA ASN A 149 4.94 17.93 22.50
C ASN A 149 3.43 18.09 22.73
N ASN A 150 2.68 17.01 22.53
CA ASN A 150 1.23 17.01 22.67
C ASN A 150 0.74 17.02 24.14
N ALA A 151 1.64 16.80 25.10
CA ALA A 151 1.30 16.84 26.53
C ALA A 151 1.20 18.28 27.07
N LEU A 152 1.72 19.26 26.35
CA LEU A 152 1.73 20.66 26.74
C LEU A 152 0.73 21.49 25.92
N PRO A 153 0.03 22.46 26.54
CA PRO A 153 -1.02 23.25 25.87
C PRO A 153 -0.53 23.97 24.61
N ASP A 154 0.68 24.55 24.67
CA ASP A 154 1.26 25.32 23.57
C ASP A 154 1.94 24.45 22.52
N ARG A 155 1.95 23.12 22.72
CA ARG A 155 2.57 22.14 21.82
C ARG A 155 3.95 22.57 21.33
N PRO A 156 4.91 22.90 22.23
CA PRO A 156 6.24 23.36 21.83
C PRO A 156 6.97 22.32 21.00
N MET A 157 7.81 22.78 20.11
CA MET A 157 8.72 21.92 19.34
C MET A 157 9.87 21.46 20.22
N GLU A 158 10.12 20.17 20.28
CA GLU A 158 11.16 19.53 21.06
C GLU A 158 11.96 18.54 20.21
N SER A 159 13.28 18.50 20.38
CA SER A 159 14.15 17.48 19.79
C SER A 159 14.04 16.20 20.61
N VAL A 160 13.56 15.12 19.99
CA VAL A 160 13.27 13.87 20.67
C VAL A 160 13.68 12.66 19.84
N HIS A 161 13.95 11.56 20.54
CA HIS A 161 14.17 10.28 19.89
C HIS A 161 12.91 9.84 19.10
N PRO A 162 13.05 9.28 17.87
CA PRO A 162 11.93 8.87 17.02
C PRO A 162 10.91 7.95 17.70
N SER A 163 11.32 7.13 18.68
CA SER A 163 10.40 6.26 19.43
C SER A 163 9.27 7.00 20.17
N LYS A 164 9.39 8.31 20.38
CA LYS A 164 8.35 9.15 21.01
C LYS A 164 7.32 9.70 20.02
N THR A 165 7.54 9.52 18.74
CA THR A 165 6.73 10.13 17.66
C THR A 165 5.61 9.21 17.18
N GLY A 166 5.60 7.94 17.59
CA GLY A 166 4.68 6.95 17.04
C GLY A 166 4.83 6.86 15.52
N ARG A 167 3.72 7.00 14.79
CA ARG A 167 3.68 6.95 13.31
C ARG A 167 3.73 8.32 12.65
N ASN A 168 4.09 9.37 13.38
CA ASN A 168 4.04 10.73 12.83
C ASN A 168 5.13 11.00 11.79
N ILE A 169 6.28 10.31 11.84
CA ILE A 169 7.31 10.39 10.80
C ILE A 169 6.76 9.83 9.48
N GLU A 170 6.15 8.66 9.50
CA GLU A 170 5.53 8.07 8.30
C GLU A 170 4.40 8.94 7.77
N SER A 171 3.64 9.54 8.66
CA SER A 171 2.57 10.46 8.29
C SER A 171 3.09 11.67 7.52
N LEU A 172 4.27 12.20 7.87
CA LEU A 172 4.96 13.24 7.10
C LEU A 172 5.47 12.70 5.76
N ASN A 173 6.09 11.53 5.76
CA ASN A 173 6.53 10.91 4.52
C ASN A 173 5.36 10.67 3.56
N CYS A 174 4.22 10.19 4.05
CA CYS A 174 3.01 10.01 3.26
C CYS A 174 2.45 11.34 2.73
N GLU A 175 2.53 12.43 3.49
CA GLU A 175 2.15 13.77 3.01
C GLU A 175 3.05 14.21 1.85
N ILE A 176 4.36 14.06 1.99
CA ILE A 176 5.35 14.41 0.95
C ILE A 176 5.16 13.54 -0.31
N LEU A 177 5.00 12.23 -0.13
CA LEU A 177 4.68 11.31 -1.22
C LEU A 177 3.35 11.64 -1.88
N GLY A 178 2.36 12.09 -1.12
CA GLY A 178 1.06 12.55 -1.63
C GLY A 178 1.21 13.78 -2.53
N ILE A 179 2.04 14.74 -2.15
CA ILE A 179 2.38 15.90 -3.00
C ILE A 179 3.04 15.45 -4.30
N ALA A 180 3.99 14.51 -4.20
CA ALA A 180 4.67 13.97 -5.37
C ALA A 180 3.73 13.18 -6.29
N ARG A 181 2.78 12.40 -5.74
CA ARG A 181 1.74 11.71 -6.51
C ARG A 181 0.84 12.70 -7.25
N ASP A 182 0.42 13.75 -6.58
CA ASP A 182 -0.41 14.80 -7.19
C ASP A 182 0.36 15.51 -8.31
N ALA A 183 1.65 15.75 -8.13
CA ALA A 183 2.53 16.28 -9.18
C ALA A 183 2.69 15.30 -10.35
N ALA A 184 2.87 14.00 -10.10
CA ALA A 184 2.95 12.99 -11.16
C ALA A 184 1.66 12.92 -12.00
N PHE A 185 0.50 12.97 -11.34
CA PHE A 185 -0.78 13.06 -12.05
C PHE A 185 -0.89 14.34 -12.88
N LEU A 186 -0.50 15.50 -12.35
CA LEU A 186 -0.49 16.76 -13.08
C LEU A 186 0.46 16.73 -14.27
N TYR A 187 1.66 16.15 -14.12
CA TYR A 187 2.58 15.91 -15.24
C TYR A 187 1.90 15.05 -16.33
N TRP A 188 1.32 13.92 -15.93
CA TRP A 188 0.63 13.06 -16.88
C TRP A 188 -0.52 13.79 -17.60
N MET A 189 -1.24 14.67 -16.93
CA MET A 189 -2.32 15.45 -17.54
C MET A 189 -1.83 16.59 -18.43
N THR A 190 -0.80 17.32 -18.01
CA THR A 190 -0.43 18.63 -18.63
C THR A 190 0.86 18.59 -19.45
N ASP A 191 1.68 17.57 -19.26
CA ASP A 191 3.04 17.44 -19.79
C ASP A 191 4.02 18.54 -19.29
N GLU A 192 3.66 19.30 -18.23
CA GLU A 192 4.50 20.33 -17.62
C GLU A 192 5.63 19.71 -16.81
N GLU A 193 6.88 19.80 -17.29
CA GLU A 193 8.06 19.13 -16.74
C GLU A 193 8.37 19.50 -15.28
N LYS A 194 7.98 20.68 -14.80
CA LYS A 194 8.13 21.09 -13.40
C LYS A 194 7.51 20.10 -12.42
N PHE A 195 6.35 19.54 -12.77
CA PHE A 195 5.65 18.55 -11.97
C PHE A 195 6.39 17.20 -11.97
N ALA A 196 6.94 16.79 -13.13
CA ALA A 196 7.72 15.57 -13.22
C ALA A 196 9.01 15.64 -12.38
N LYS A 197 9.73 16.77 -12.42
CA LYS A 197 10.94 16.99 -11.63
C LYS A 197 10.70 16.88 -10.13
N LEU A 198 9.65 17.54 -9.64
CA LEU A 198 9.26 17.45 -8.23
C LEU A 198 8.90 16.02 -7.83
N ALA A 199 8.05 15.36 -8.63
CA ALA A 199 7.61 14.00 -8.37
C ALA A 199 8.77 13.00 -8.39
N ALA A 200 9.66 13.09 -9.40
CA ALA A 200 10.79 12.20 -9.55
C ALA A 200 11.83 12.36 -8.43
N GLY A 201 12.13 13.58 -8.00
CA GLY A 201 13.06 13.81 -6.90
C GLY A 201 12.61 13.15 -5.61
N VAL A 202 11.34 13.30 -5.24
CA VAL A 202 10.77 12.67 -4.04
C VAL A 202 10.74 11.14 -4.20
N PHE A 203 10.26 10.66 -5.35
CA PHE A 203 10.13 9.23 -5.62
C PHE A 203 11.49 8.52 -5.61
N ASP A 204 12.48 9.03 -6.34
CA ASP A 204 13.81 8.45 -6.39
C ASP A 204 14.46 8.39 -5.01
N THR A 205 14.41 9.48 -4.25
CA THR A 205 14.98 9.53 -2.89
C THR A 205 14.34 8.48 -1.99
N TYR A 206 13.00 8.40 -1.98
CA TYR A 206 12.28 7.49 -1.11
C TYR A 206 12.48 6.02 -1.49
N MET A 207 12.32 5.69 -2.78
CA MET A 207 12.43 4.30 -3.24
C MET A 207 13.86 3.77 -3.20
N THR A 208 14.86 4.61 -3.48
CA THR A 208 16.27 4.26 -3.31
C THR A 208 16.58 3.94 -1.84
N GLY A 209 16.08 4.75 -0.92
CA GLY A 209 16.21 4.49 0.52
C GLY A 209 15.58 3.15 0.93
N ILE A 210 14.37 2.84 0.44
CA ILE A 210 13.72 1.54 0.71
C ILE A 210 14.52 0.38 0.13
N TYR A 211 15.01 0.52 -1.10
CA TYR A 211 15.76 -0.55 -1.77
C TYR A 211 16.97 -0.99 -0.97
N TYR A 212 17.76 -0.03 -0.51
CA TYR A 212 18.99 -0.32 0.25
C TYR A 212 18.74 -0.62 1.74
N ARG A 213 17.60 -0.20 2.28
CA ARG A 213 17.25 -0.47 3.67
C ARG A 213 16.82 -1.92 3.86
N ASN A 214 17.50 -2.61 4.77
CA ASN A 214 17.15 -3.97 5.17
C ASN A 214 17.13 -4.07 6.70
N VAL A 215 15.97 -3.81 7.29
CA VAL A 215 15.80 -3.75 8.74
C VAL A 215 15.21 -5.06 9.25
N PRO A 216 15.78 -5.66 10.29
CA PRO A 216 15.23 -6.86 10.91
C PRO A 216 13.82 -6.59 11.45
N ILE A 217 12.89 -7.52 11.18
CA ILE A 217 11.55 -7.52 11.76
C ILE A 217 11.56 -8.44 12.97
N ASP A 218 11.17 -7.91 14.11
CA ASP A 218 11.06 -8.67 15.35
C ASP A 218 9.58 -9.00 15.61
N LEU A 219 9.17 -10.18 15.21
CA LEU A 219 7.78 -10.65 15.39
C LEU A 219 7.38 -10.81 16.86
N ASN A 220 8.33 -10.86 17.82
CA ASN A 220 8.02 -10.92 19.24
C ASN A 220 7.42 -9.60 19.76
N HIS A 221 7.69 -8.47 19.08
CA HIS A 221 7.04 -7.20 19.35
C HIS A 221 5.71 -7.05 18.59
N GLY A 222 5.25 -8.10 17.93
CA GLY A 222 4.00 -8.13 17.19
C GLY A 222 4.00 -7.11 16.04
N HIS A 223 2.83 -6.55 15.78
CA HIS A 223 2.57 -5.62 14.66
C HIS A 223 2.81 -4.15 15.02
N GLN A 224 3.59 -3.86 16.06
CA GLN A 224 3.83 -2.52 16.57
C GLN A 224 5.19 -1.94 16.11
N GLN A 225 5.74 -2.46 15.03
CA GLN A 225 7.02 -2.01 14.50
C GLN A 225 6.80 -1.07 13.34
N THR A 226 7.39 0.11 13.44
CA THR A 226 7.37 1.13 12.41
C THR A 226 8.79 1.46 12.02
N LEU A 227 9.11 1.40 10.75
CA LEU A 227 10.42 1.79 10.24
C LEU A 227 10.46 3.27 9.96
N VAL A 228 11.50 3.95 10.41
CA VAL A 228 11.72 5.35 10.05
C VAL A 228 11.95 5.44 8.54
N GLY A 229 11.19 6.28 7.88
CA GLY A 229 11.21 6.44 6.44
C GLY A 229 10.38 5.41 5.66
N LEU A 230 9.85 4.39 6.33
CA LEU A 230 8.87 3.46 5.82
C LEU A 230 7.63 3.54 6.68
N THR A 231 6.45 3.24 6.15
CA THR A 231 5.24 3.24 6.96
C THR A 231 5.27 2.12 7.96
N SER A 232 5.54 0.91 7.56
CA SER A 232 5.70 -0.23 8.44
C SER A 232 5.94 -1.48 7.61
N PHE A 233 6.67 -2.44 8.13
CA PHE A 233 6.50 -3.82 7.71
C PHE A 233 5.39 -4.49 8.53
N GLU A 234 4.63 -3.72 9.23
CA GLU A 234 3.39 -4.16 9.81
C GLU A 234 2.32 -4.14 8.72
N VAL A 235 2.31 -5.17 8.02
CA VAL A 235 1.46 -5.66 6.95
C VAL A 235 0.08 -5.04 6.72
N ILE A 236 -0.43 -4.21 7.60
CA ILE A 236 -1.72 -3.51 7.47
C ILE A 236 -1.60 -1.99 7.35
N HIS A 237 -0.41 -1.45 7.46
CA HIS A 237 -0.17 0.00 7.50
C HIS A 237 0.80 0.49 6.43
N GLU A 238 0.84 -0.18 5.28
CA GLU A 238 1.69 0.18 4.16
C GLU A 238 1.11 1.37 3.35
N ASP A 239 0.72 2.43 4.05
CA ASP A 239 0.09 3.61 3.45
C ASP A 239 0.97 4.28 2.38
N ALA A 240 2.29 4.29 2.59
CA ALA A 240 3.24 4.83 1.62
C ALA A 240 3.21 4.06 0.30
N LEU A 241 3.01 2.73 0.34
CA LEU A 241 2.91 1.91 -0.87
C LEU A 241 1.69 2.29 -1.71
N HIS A 242 0.55 2.55 -1.08
CA HIS A 242 -0.65 3.01 -1.79
C HIS A 242 -0.46 4.36 -2.49
N ILE A 243 0.45 5.19 -2.01
CA ILE A 243 0.79 6.47 -2.63
C ILE A 243 1.88 6.29 -3.68
N ALA A 244 2.91 5.48 -3.39
CA ALA A 244 4.05 5.27 -4.28
C ALA A 244 3.66 4.54 -5.58
N VAL A 245 2.69 3.63 -5.52
CA VAL A 245 2.22 2.86 -6.68
C VAL A 245 1.62 3.77 -7.76
N PRO A 246 0.58 4.59 -7.51
CA PRO A 246 0.08 5.51 -8.54
C PRO A 246 1.06 6.62 -8.89
N LEU A 247 1.92 7.06 -7.97
CA LEU A 247 3.00 8.00 -8.26
C LEU A 247 3.94 7.44 -9.33
N TYR A 248 4.43 6.21 -9.14
CA TYR A 248 5.26 5.52 -10.12
C TYR A 248 4.54 5.31 -11.44
N ASP A 249 3.29 4.87 -11.40
CA ASP A 249 2.50 4.55 -12.58
C ASP A 249 2.29 5.76 -13.51
N PHE A 250 1.95 6.92 -12.96
CA PHE A 250 1.84 8.17 -13.74
C PHE A 250 3.20 8.68 -14.24
N LEU A 251 4.28 8.41 -13.51
CA LEU A 251 5.61 8.94 -13.80
C LEU A 251 6.48 7.97 -14.59
N TYR A 252 6.03 6.74 -14.81
CA TYR A 252 6.83 5.64 -15.37
C TYR A 252 7.63 6.01 -16.61
N ASN A 253 6.97 6.60 -17.61
CA ASN A 253 7.64 6.96 -18.88
C ASN A 253 8.73 8.04 -18.66
N TYR A 254 8.49 8.97 -17.75
CA TYR A 254 9.49 9.98 -17.39
C TYR A 254 10.69 9.36 -16.67
N LEU A 255 10.43 8.48 -15.70
CA LEU A 255 11.49 7.76 -14.98
C LEU A 255 12.31 6.88 -15.92
N LYS A 256 11.65 6.13 -16.79
CA LYS A 256 12.34 5.26 -17.76
C LYS A 256 13.24 6.04 -18.71
N ALA A 257 12.84 7.25 -19.10
CA ALA A 257 13.60 8.12 -19.99
C ALA A 257 14.77 8.84 -19.29
N ASN A 258 14.59 9.26 -18.04
CA ASN A 258 15.53 10.13 -17.33
C ASN A 258 16.34 9.42 -16.24
N TYR A 259 15.88 8.26 -15.76
CA TYR A 259 16.49 7.46 -14.68
C TYR A 259 16.58 5.97 -15.07
N PRO A 260 17.04 5.61 -16.28
CA PRO A 260 17.01 4.22 -16.76
C PRO A 260 17.76 3.26 -15.83
N ASP A 261 18.88 3.68 -15.27
CA ASP A 261 19.73 2.89 -14.37
C ASP A 261 19.08 2.64 -12.98
N LYS A 262 18.01 3.38 -12.66
CA LYS A 262 17.27 3.24 -11.41
C LYS A 262 16.05 2.33 -11.49
N MET A 263 15.64 1.92 -12.67
CA MET A 263 14.39 1.16 -12.85
C MET A 263 14.42 -0.18 -12.10
N GLU A 264 15.56 -0.87 -12.06
CA GLU A 264 15.73 -2.10 -11.27
C GLU A 264 15.67 -1.81 -9.75
N ILE A 265 16.20 -0.69 -9.30
CA ILE A 265 16.14 -0.27 -7.90
C ILE A 265 14.69 -0.04 -7.49
N TYR A 266 13.90 0.65 -8.30
CA TYR A 266 12.49 0.90 -8.03
C TYR A 266 11.67 -0.39 -8.00
N ALA A 267 11.86 -1.25 -8.99
CA ALA A 267 11.24 -2.58 -9.00
C ALA A 267 11.65 -3.41 -7.79
N GLY A 268 12.93 -3.40 -7.43
CA GLY A 268 13.45 -4.10 -6.25
C GLY A 268 12.86 -3.59 -4.94
N ALA A 269 12.63 -2.27 -4.82
CA ALA A 269 11.95 -1.69 -3.65
C ALA A 269 10.49 -2.17 -3.53
N PHE A 270 9.74 -2.17 -4.63
CA PHE A 270 8.38 -2.73 -4.65
C PHE A 270 8.34 -4.22 -4.31
N LYS A 271 9.24 -5.01 -4.91
CA LYS A 271 9.36 -6.45 -4.60
C LYS A 271 9.69 -6.69 -3.13
N LYS A 272 10.62 -5.91 -2.56
CA LYS A 272 10.97 -6.00 -1.14
C LYS A 272 9.75 -5.79 -0.24
N TRP A 273 8.89 -4.85 -0.56
CA TRP A 273 7.64 -4.65 0.18
C TRP A 273 6.73 -5.87 0.10
N ALA A 274 6.44 -6.35 -1.10
CA ALA A 274 5.58 -7.51 -1.28
C ALA A 274 6.15 -8.77 -0.62
N ASP A 275 7.44 -9.06 -0.82
CA ASP A 275 8.10 -10.23 -0.24
C ASP A 275 8.12 -10.18 1.30
N ASN A 276 8.28 -9.00 1.90
CA ASN A 276 8.19 -8.85 3.36
C ASN A 276 6.77 -9.12 3.89
N ILE A 277 5.74 -8.63 3.19
CA ILE A 277 4.35 -8.92 3.55
C ILE A 277 4.09 -10.43 3.47
N ILE A 278 4.51 -11.07 2.40
CA ILE A 278 4.38 -12.52 2.19
C ILE A 278 5.06 -13.32 3.31
N ALA A 279 6.23 -12.86 3.76
CA ALA A 279 7.04 -13.55 4.76
C ALA A 279 6.58 -13.30 6.21
N ASN A 280 6.02 -12.13 6.50
CA ASN A 280 5.79 -11.64 7.86
C ASN A 280 4.32 -11.29 8.16
N GLY A 281 3.41 -11.54 7.23
CA GLY A 281 2.01 -11.15 7.34
C GLY A 281 1.21 -11.87 8.42
N VAL A 282 -0.08 -11.55 8.48
CA VAL A 282 -1.08 -12.14 9.38
C VAL A 282 -2.13 -12.84 8.53
N PRO A 283 -2.18 -14.17 8.55
CA PRO A 283 -3.16 -14.94 7.78
C PRO A 283 -4.52 -15.01 8.47
N HIS A 284 -5.48 -15.61 7.82
CA HIS A 284 -6.82 -16.07 8.24
C HIS A 284 -7.85 -15.01 8.68
N ASN A 285 -7.60 -13.73 8.54
CA ASN A 285 -8.57 -12.69 8.92
C ASN A 285 -8.59 -11.53 7.93
N ASN A 286 -9.33 -10.47 8.26
CA ASN A 286 -9.43 -9.26 7.44
C ASN A 286 -8.07 -8.60 7.14
N TRP A 287 -7.06 -8.75 7.98
CA TRP A 287 -5.72 -8.21 7.73
C TRP A 287 -5.07 -8.85 6.50
N ASN A 288 -5.34 -10.12 6.26
CA ASN A 288 -4.85 -10.81 5.06
C ASN A 288 -5.32 -10.13 3.76
N LEU A 289 -6.54 -9.58 3.74
CA LEU A 289 -7.05 -8.82 2.58
C LEU A 289 -6.32 -7.48 2.39
N LEU A 290 -6.05 -6.78 3.47
CA LEU A 290 -5.26 -5.54 3.41
C LEU A 290 -3.87 -5.82 2.85
N GLN A 291 -3.24 -6.89 3.30
CA GLN A 291 -1.95 -7.37 2.80
C GLN A 291 -2.01 -7.76 1.32
N ALA A 292 -3.01 -8.54 0.93
CA ALA A 292 -3.23 -8.92 -0.46
C ALA A 292 -3.38 -7.70 -1.38
N ARG A 293 -4.04 -6.64 -0.92
CA ARG A 293 -4.16 -5.38 -1.66
C ARG A 293 -2.81 -4.72 -1.93
N PHE A 294 -1.89 -4.73 -0.96
CA PHE A 294 -0.55 -4.20 -1.15
C PHE A 294 0.24 -5.03 -2.16
N ILE A 295 0.21 -6.36 -2.06
CA ILE A 295 0.88 -7.26 -3.00
C ILE A 295 0.30 -7.09 -4.42
N MET A 296 -1.03 -6.97 -4.54
CA MET A 296 -1.70 -6.72 -5.81
C MET A 296 -1.25 -5.42 -6.46
N ASN A 297 -1.15 -4.33 -5.68
CA ASN A 297 -0.67 -3.05 -6.18
C ASN A 297 0.78 -3.13 -6.70
N VAL A 298 1.64 -3.89 -6.02
CA VAL A 298 2.99 -4.18 -6.51
C VAL A 298 2.93 -4.96 -7.82
N GLY A 299 2.11 -6.01 -7.90
CA GLY A 299 1.92 -6.75 -9.15
C GLY A 299 1.48 -5.85 -10.31
N LEU A 300 0.55 -4.93 -10.07
CA LEU A 300 0.04 -4.05 -11.13
C LEU A 300 1.08 -3.09 -11.70
N VAL A 301 2.08 -2.64 -10.94
CA VAL A 301 3.09 -1.69 -11.44
C VAL A 301 4.35 -2.35 -12.00
N LEU A 302 4.63 -3.60 -11.65
CA LEU A 302 5.78 -4.31 -12.17
C LEU A 302 5.59 -4.77 -13.62
N GLU A 303 6.69 -4.91 -14.34
CA GLU A 303 6.71 -5.51 -15.67
C GLU A 303 6.47 -7.03 -15.61
N ASP A 304 6.36 -7.68 -16.76
CA ASP A 304 6.15 -9.12 -16.85
C ASP A 304 7.29 -9.90 -16.19
N ASN A 305 7.01 -11.11 -15.72
CA ASN A 305 7.99 -11.98 -15.06
C ASN A 305 9.30 -12.13 -15.84
N LYS A 306 9.22 -12.20 -17.16
CA LYS A 306 10.38 -12.38 -18.07
C LYS A 306 11.35 -11.19 -18.07
N GLU A 307 10.92 -10.03 -17.62
CA GLU A 307 11.75 -8.82 -17.54
C GLU A 307 12.67 -8.81 -16.31
N TYR A 308 12.50 -9.79 -15.41
CA TYR A 308 13.27 -9.89 -14.17
C TYR A 308 14.04 -11.19 -14.08
N ALA A 309 15.32 -11.12 -13.69
CA ALA A 309 16.19 -12.29 -13.56
C ALA A 309 15.68 -13.32 -12.54
N ASP A 310 14.97 -12.89 -11.51
CA ASP A 310 14.36 -13.73 -10.49
C ASP A 310 12.99 -14.30 -10.88
N GLY A 311 12.48 -13.93 -12.07
CA GLY A 311 11.17 -14.34 -12.56
C GLY A 311 9.98 -13.82 -11.72
N LYS A 312 10.21 -12.84 -10.85
CA LYS A 312 9.18 -12.26 -9.99
C LYS A 312 8.74 -10.90 -10.55
N GLY A 313 7.79 -10.92 -11.44
CA GLY A 313 7.16 -9.74 -12.00
C GLY A 313 5.66 -9.71 -11.70
N ARG A 314 4.93 -9.08 -12.59
CA ARG A 314 3.49 -8.85 -12.45
C ARG A 314 2.69 -10.12 -12.27
N GLU A 315 2.90 -11.12 -13.13
CA GLU A 315 2.16 -12.38 -13.07
C GLU A 315 2.46 -13.14 -11.78
N TYR A 316 3.71 -13.09 -11.29
CA TYR A 316 4.09 -13.75 -10.05
C TYR A 316 3.31 -13.21 -8.85
N TYR A 317 3.24 -11.88 -8.69
CA TYR A 317 2.56 -11.27 -7.54
C TYR A 317 1.04 -11.32 -7.66
N ILE A 318 0.47 -11.18 -8.86
CA ILE A 318 -0.96 -11.33 -9.09
C ILE A 318 -1.38 -12.78 -8.81
N ASP A 319 -0.64 -13.77 -9.31
CA ASP A 319 -0.88 -15.18 -9.03
C ASP A 319 -0.75 -15.49 -7.52
N TYR A 320 0.22 -14.83 -6.86
CA TYR A 320 0.36 -14.98 -5.41
C TYR A 320 -0.90 -14.52 -4.68
N VAL A 321 -1.43 -13.36 -5.02
CA VAL A 321 -2.68 -12.85 -4.43
C VAL A 321 -3.85 -13.78 -4.71
N MET A 322 -3.92 -14.34 -5.93
CA MET A 322 -5.06 -15.14 -6.35
C MET A 322 -5.03 -16.58 -5.84
N ASN A 323 -3.88 -17.24 -5.94
CA ASN A 323 -3.80 -18.70 -5.87
C ASN A 323 -2.75 -19.21 -4.88
N ARG A 324 -1.68 -18.45 -4.59
CA ARG A 324 -0.59 -18.94 -3.74
C ARG A 324 -0.75 -18.52 -2.30
N SER A 325 -0.26 -19.36 -1.42
CA SER A 325 -0.32 -19.12 0.01
C SER A 325 0.99 -19.46 0.70
N SER A 326 1.34 -18.66 1.70
CA SER A 326 2.36 -18.98 2.69
C SER A 326 1.70 -19.21 4.06
N ILE A 327 2.50 -19.54 5.05
CA ILE A 327 2.01 -19.60 6.45
C ILE A 327 1.62 -18.20 6.99
N ARG A 328 1.99 -17.12 6.30
CA ARG A 328 1.81 -15.74 6.74
C ARG A 328 0.89 -14.93 5.83
N GLN A 329 0.68 -15.37 4.60
CA GLN A 329 -0.20 -14.69 3.64
C GLN A 329 -0.95 -15.74 2.83
N TRP A 330 -2.27 -15.75 2.94
CA TRP A 330 -3.13 -16.61 2.14
C TRP A 330 -3.60 -15.92 0.87
N SER A 331 -3.85 -16.73 -0.15
CA SER A 331 -4.49 -16.25 -1.37
C SER A 331 -5.93 -15.81 -1.11
N LEU A 332 -6.49 -15.02 -2.03
CA LEU A 332 -7.90 -14.62 -1.98
C LEU A 332 -8.83 -15.83 -2.01
N THR A 333 -8.49 -16.86 -2.81
CA THR A 333 -9.28 -18.09 -2.92
C THR A 333 -9.28 -18.86 -1.61
N GLN A 334 -8.11 -19.08 -1.02
CA GLN A 334 -8.01 -19.81 0.24
C GLN A 334 -8.69 -19.06 1.39
N LEU A 335 -8.55 -17.75 1.44
CA LEU A 335 -9.20 -16.95 2.48
C LEU A 335 -10.72 -16.95 2.32
N ALA A 336 -11.24 -16.89 1.07
CA ALA A 336 -12.66 -16.97 0.81
C ALA A 336 -13.25 -18.32 1.20
N ASP A 337 -12.56 -19.41 0.84
CA ASP A 337 -12.98 -20.78 1.19
C ASP A 337 -12.99 -21.02 2.71
N TYR A 338 -12.06 -20.38 3.42
CA TYR A 338 -11.98 -20.49 4.87
C TYR A 338 -13.05 -19.64 5.58
N GLY A 339 -13.29 -18.43 5.12
CA GLY A 339 -14.02 -17.42 5.87
C GLY A 339 -15.50 -17.27 5.46
N PHE A 340 -15.88 -17.59 4.22
CA PHE A 340 -17.27 -17.56 3.78
C PHE A 340 -17.96 -18.91 3.87
N ASP A 341 -19.18 -18.93 4.41
CA ASP A 341 -20.07 -20.06 4.20
C ASP A 341 -20.52 -20.07 2.73
N ILE A 342 -20.18 -21.13 2.01
CA ILE A 342 -20.41 -21.23 0.55
C ILE A 342 -21.89 -21.21 0.17
N ASN A 343 -22.80 -21.58 1.07
CA ASN A 343 -24.23 -21.62 0.82
C ASN A 343 -24.89 -20.27 1.03
N THR A 344 -24.51 -19.56 2.07
CA THR A 344 -25.12 -18.30 2.51
C THR A 344 -24.32 -17.05 2.13
N GLY A 345 -23.02 -17.18 1.92
CA GLY A 345 -22.11 -16.04 1.74
C GLY A 345 -21.80 -15.28 3.04
N ILE A 346 -22.17 -15.81 4.19
CA ILE A 346 -21.88 -15.20 5.49
C ILE A 346 -20.39 -15.36 5.79
N TRP A 347 -19.73 -14.26 6.15
CA TRP A 347 -18.36 -14.26 6.64
C TRP A 347 -18.31 -14.63 8.14
N ALA A 348 -17.27 -15.35 8.54
CA ALA A 348 -17.14 -15.98 9.86
C ALA A 348 -16.90 -15.00 11.04
N GLU A 349 -16.89 -13.69 10.79
CA GLU A 349 -16.73 -12.65 11.83
C GLU A 349 -18.04 -11.87 12.06
N CYS A 350 -18.04 -10.93 13.00
CA CYS A 350 -19.19 -10.09 13.29
C CYS A 350 -19.59 -9.19 12.10
N PRO A 351 -20.82 -8.65 12.07
CA PRO A 351 -21.32 -7.90 10.90
C PRO A 351 -20.49 -6.70 10.49
N GLY A 352 -19.83 -6.02 11.43
CA GLY A 352 -18.91 -4.92 11.12
C GLY A 352 -17.72 -5.37 10.29
N TYR A 353 -17.00 -6.39 10.76
CA TYR A 353 -15.86 -6.97 10.02
C TYR A 353 -16.30 -7.67 8.75
N SER A 354 -17.44 -8.36 8.76
CA SER A 354 -18.03 -8.93 7.54
C SER A 354 -18.22 -7.87 6.45
N SER A 355 -18.73 -6.70 6.80
CA SER A 355 -18.90 -5.59 5.85
C SER A 355 -17.55 -5.05 5.32
N VAL A 356 -16.53 -4.99 6.16
CA VAL A 356 -15.16 -4.58 5.73
C VAL A 356 -14.60 -5.59 4.73
N VAL A 357 -14.65 -6.87 5.05
CA VAL A 357 -14.17 -7.95 4.19
C VAL A 357 -14.88 -7.96 2.83
N ILE A 358 -16.21 -7.86 2.82
CA ILE A 358 -17.00 -7.82 1.59
C ILE A 358 -16.63 -6.58 0.75
N ASN A 359 -16.42 -5.43 1.40
CA ASN A 359 -16.00 -4.22 0.70
C ASN A 359 -14.60 -4.37 0.08
N ASP A 360 -13.67 -5.02 0.76
CA ASP A 360 -12.33 -5.25 0.24
C ASP A 360 -12.34 -6.24 -0.94
N TYR A 361 -13.10 -7.31 -0.87
CA TYR A 361 -13.31 -8.19 -2.04
C TYR A 361 -13.96 -7.45 -3.21
N ALA A 362 -14.94 -6.57 -2.96
CA ALA A 362 -15.54 -5.76 -4.01
C ALA A 362 -14.53 -4.75 -4.64
N ASN A 363 -13.57 -4.27 -3.87
CA ASN A 363 -12.48 -3.47 -4.40
C ASN A 363 -11.55 -4.31 -5.30
N PHE A 364 -11.26 -5.57 -4.94
CA PHE A 364 -10.55 -6.50 -5.84
C PHE A 364 -11.35 -6.75 -7.12
N VAL A 365 -12.67 -6.98 -7.04
CA VAL A 365 -13.53 -7.11 -8.22
C VAL A 365 -13.34 -5.92 -9.15
N ASN A 366 -13.43 -4.71 -8.62
CA ASN A 366 -13.21 -3.50 -9.41
C ASN A 366 -11.81 -3.43 -10.01
N GLN A 367 -10.77 -3.77 -9.25
CA GLN A 367 -9.40 -3.82 -9.76
C GLN A 367 -9.23 -4.82 -10.89
N PHE A 368 -9.81 -6.01 -10.77
CA PHE A 368 -9.74 -7.02 -11.81
C PHE A 368 -10.50 -6.61 -13.07
N ASP A 369 -11.69 -6.03 -12.94
CA ASP A 369 -12.44 -5.50 -14.08
C ASP A 369 -11.69 -4.38 -14.81
N THR A 370 -11.16 -3.41 -14.06
CA THR A 370 -10.58 -2.19 -14.66
C THR A 370 -9.14 -2.37 -15.12
N ASN A 371 -8.32 -3.08 -14.37
CA ASN A 371 -6.88 -3.20 -14.64
C ASN A 371 -6.51 -4.46 -15.42
N LEU A 372 -7.28 -5.54 -15.27
CA LEU A 372 -6.98 -6.83 -15.84
C LEU A 372 -8.04 -7.33 -16.84
N GLN A 373 -9.16 -6.63 -16.97
CA GLN A 373 -10.30 -7.04 -17.80
C GLN A 373 -10.75 -8.48 -17.49
N TYR A 374 -10.82 -8.79 -16.20
CA TYR A 374 -11.06 -10.14 -15.70
C TYR A 374 -12.25 -10.17 -14.73
N ASP A 375 -13.23 -11.05 -14.99
CA ASP A 375 -14.44 -11.20 -14.17
C ASP A 375 -14.16 -12.07 -12.92
N LEU A 376 -13.71 -11.42 -11.84
CA LEU A 376 -13.43 -12.10 -10.57
C LEU A 376 -14.69 -12.70 -9.94
N VAL A 377 -15.85 -12.10 -10.13
CA VAL A 377 -17.13 -12.61 -9.59
C VAL A 377 -17.51 -13.95 -10.24
N LYS A 378 -17.22 -14.11 -11.53
CA LYS A 378 -17.41 -15.39 -12.22
C LYS A 378 -16.48 -16.47 -11.66
N ALA A 379 -15.25 -16.09 -11.35
CA ALA A 379 -14.25 -17.00 -10.78
C ALA A 379 -14.52 -17.33 -9.30
N MET A 380 -15.11 -16.39 -8.55
CA MET A 380 -15.44 -16.54 -7.12
C MET A 380 -16.93 -16.24 -6.88
N PRO A 381 -17.87 -17.15 -7.21
CA PRO A 381 -19.32 -16.90 -7.12
C PRO A 381 -19.83 -16.60 -5.71
N VAL A 382 -19.08 -17.00 -4.66
CA VAL A 382 -19.42 -16.71 -3.26
C VAL A 382 -19.49 -15.22 -2.99
N LEU A 383 -18.76 -14.37 -3.75
CA LEU A 383 -18.78 -12.93 -3.58
C LEU A 383 -20.16 -12.31 -3.88
N SER A 384 -20.88 -12.82 -4.88
CA SER A 384 -22.25 -12.40 -5.15
C SER A 384 -23.20 -12.74 -3.99
N LYS A 385 -23.06 -13.95 -3.43
CA LYS A 385 -23.83 -14.37 -2.26
C LYS A 385 -23.53 -13.51 -1.05
N ALA A 386 -22.25 -13.23 -0.79
CA ALA A 386 -21.79 -12.40 0.32
C ALA A 386 -22.44 -11.01 0.28
N VAL A 387 -22.43 -10.36 -0.89
CA VAL A 387 -23.08 -9.05 -1.07
C VAL A 387 -24.59 -9.15 -0.88
N ALA A 388 -25.24 -10.15 -1.47
CA ALA A 388 -26.70 -10.35 -1.35
C ALA A 388 -27.16 -10.64 0.08
N THR A 389 -26.28 -11.18 0.93
CA THR A 389 -26.59 -11.49 2.33
C THR A 389 -26.51 -10.26 3.25
N THR A 390 -25.73 -9.23 2.88
CA THR A 390 -25.50 -8.07 3.77
C THR A 390 -26.77 -7.34 4.24
N PRO A 391 -27.86 -7.21 3.47
CA PRO A 391 -29.09 -6.62 3.96
C PRO A 391 -29.72 -7.37 5.15
N GLN A 392 -29.40 -8.65 5.33
CA GLN A 392 -29.90 -9.46 6.46
C GLN A 392 -29.25 -9.05 7.80
N TYR A 393 -28.17 -8.30 7.77
CA TYR A 393 -27.55 -7.73 8.97
C TYR A 393 -28.18 -6.42 9.45
N LEU A 394 -29.24 -5.95 8.79
CA LEU A 394 -29.84 -4.66 9.09
C LEU A 394 -31.02 -4.78 10.04
N PHE A 395 -31.07 -3.90 11.01
CA PHE A 395 -32.28 -3.59 11.74
C PHE A 395 -33.29 -2.81 10.87
N PRO A 396 -34.58 -2.76 11.24
CA PRO A 396 -35.58 -1.98 10.51
C PRO A 396 -35.24 -0.52 10.30
N ASN A 397 -34.42 0.09 11.15
CA ASN A 397 -33.90 1.45 11.02
C ASN A 397 -32.69 1.56 10.07
N ARG A 398 -32.35 0.50 9.32
CA ARG A 398 -31.23 0.39 8.37
C ARG A 398 -29.83 0.44 8.98
N MET A 399 -29.71 0.35 10.29
CA MET A 399 -28.41 0.21 10.94
C MET A 399 -27.98 -1.25 10.99
N ILE A 400 -26.68 -1.48 10.89
CA ILE A 400 -26.08 -2.82 11.03
C ILE A 400 -26.35 -3.30 12.45
N CYS A 401 -26.79 -4.57 12.60
CA CYS A 401 -26.97 -5.17 13.92
C CYS A 401 -25.63 -5.27 14.64
N GLY A 402 -25.61 -4.77 15.88
CA GLY A 402 -24.42 -4.69 16.71
C GLY A 402 -24.28 -5.92 17.60
N PHE A 403 -23.49 -6.90 17.17
CA PHE A 403 -22.97 -7.94 18.05
C PHE A 403 -21.49 -8.16 17.78
N GLY A 404 -20.77 -8.74 18.74
CA GLY A 404 -19.31 -8.83 18.68
C GLY A 404 -18.68 -7.44 18.65
N ASP A 405 -17.59 -7.29 17.93
CA ASP A 405 -16.85 -6.04 17.74
C ASP A 405 -17.44 -5.19 16.59
N THR A 406 -18.76 -4.98 16.63
CA THR A 406 -19.49 -4.16 15.66
C THR A 406 -20.02 -2.89 16.31
N HIS A 407 -19.60 -1.74 15.77
CA HIS A 407 -20.24 -0.47 16.13
C HIS A 407 -21.49 -0.23 15.28
N PRO A 408 -22.60 0.27 15.88
CA PRO A 408 -23.77 0.66 15.11
C PRO A 408 -23.42 1.66 14.02
N GLY A 409 -23.87 1.40 12.80
CA GLY A 409 -23.58 2.23 11.63
C GLY A 409 -24.44 1.86 10.46
N TYR A 410 -24.34 2.63 9.38
CA TYR A 410 -25.04 2.33 8.14
C TYR A 410 -24.21 1.39 7.27
N LEU A 411 -24.88 0.52 6.54
CA LEU A 411 -24.26 -0.35 5.57
C LEU A 411 -23.63 0.49 4.44
N SER A 412 -22.38 0.19 4.09
CA SER A 412 -21.74 0.79 2.94
C SER A 412 -22.47 0.40 1.65
N THR A 413 -22.69 1.34 0.75
CA THR A 413 -23.24 1.08 -0.59
C THR A 413 -22.18 0.74 -1.61
N ASN A 414 -20.90 0.92 -1.26
CA ASN A 414 -19.78 0.79 -2.21
C ASN A 414 -19.71 -0.59 -2.85
N PHE A 415 -19.83 -1.65 -2.08
CA PHE A 415 -19.75 -3.01 -2.63
C PHE A 415 -20.93 -3.36 -3.55
N PHE A 416 -22.13 -2.81 -3.34
CA PHE A 416 -23.22 -2.94 -4.29
C PHE A 416 -22.90 -2.24 -5.61
N ILE A 417 -22.38 -1.02 -5.54
CA ILE A 417 -21.98 -0.25 -6.72
C ILE A 417 -20.92 -1.03 -7.51
N ARG A 418 -19.90 -1.60 -6.84
CA ARG A 418 -18.84 -2.38 -7.48
C ARG A 418 -19.38 -3.64 -8.16
N MET A 419 -20.34 -4.32 -7.54
CA MET A 419 -20.97 -5.50 -8.13
C MET A 419 -21.84 -5.16 -9.35
N ILE A 420 -22.56 -4.03 -9.30
CA ILE A 420 -23.31 -3.53 -10.44
C ILE A 420 -22.36 -3.17 -11.60
N GLN A 421 -21.26 -2.48 -11.30
CA GLN A 421 -20.23 -2.15 -12.29
C GLN A 421 -19.62 -3.40 -12.93
N ASN A 422 -19.33 -4.45 -12.14
CA ASN A 422 -18.88 -5.74 -12.65
C ASN A 422 -19.91 -6.38 -13.58
N ALA A 423 -21.18 -6.39 -13.16
CA ALA A 423 -22.25 -6.95 -13.99
C ALA A 423 -22.37 -6.22 -15.34
N GLN A 424 -22.31 -4.89 -15.33
CA GLN A 424 -22.35 -4.06 -16.54
C GLN A 424 -21.12 -4.31 -17.44
N ALA A 425 -19.92 -4.32 -16.87
CA ALA A 425 -18.68 -4.56 -17.61
C ALA A 425 -18.65 -5.93 -18.30
N ASN A 426 -19.26 -6.94 -17.67
CA ASN A 426 -19.27 -8.31 -18.16
C ASN A 426 -20.59 -8.72 -18.86
N GLY A 427 -21.48 -7.76 -19.19
CA GLY A 427 -22.71 -8.00 -19.94
C GLY A 427 -23.71 -8.90 -19.22
N LYS A 428 -23.65 -8.96 -17.88
CA LYS A 428 -24.59 -9.73 -17.05
C LYS A 428 -25.89 -8.95 -16.90
N LYS A 429 -27.02 -9.67 -16.81
CA LYS A 429 -28.28 -9.06 -16.38
C LYS A 429 -28.18 -8.75 -14.88
N GLU A 430 -28.57 -7.54 -14.51
CA GLU A 430 -28.63 -7.07 -13.12
C GLU A 430 -29.66 -7.87 -12.30
#